data_7cb71637001fafdf73333263505a61b4
#
_entry.id   7cb71637001fafdf73333263505a61b4
#
_cell.length_a   1.000
_cell.length_b   1.000
_cell.length_c   1.000
_cell.angle_alpha   90.00
_cell.angle_beta   90.00
_cell.angle_gamma   90.00
#
_symmetry.space_group_name_H-M   'P 1'
#
loop_
_entity.id
_entity.type
_entity.pdbx_description
1 polymer ?
#
loop_
_entity_poly.entity_id
_entity_poly.type
_entity_poly.pdbx_seq_one_letter_code
_entity_poly.pdbx_strand_id
1 'polypeptide(L)'
;AEKRSRRFVYAHYLTIPEETRDAIASLGKTRPAQSLAEKRARIDAIRHFLETNYTYTKNPGRTPADKDFISYFLTESRKGYCTSFASAAVMLLRASGIPARYAVGLSVDREDLQNAPLTKEGLHALSVNDHHAHAWVEVYVDGLGWRPCEMTPGREGEENPFPIPPDKQKNEQGAPDKPADEKNA
;
A
#
# COMPACT_ATOMS: atom_id res chain seq x y z
N ALA A 1 14.71 -21.17 -11.38
CA ALA A 1 13.73 -20.96 -10.27
C ALA A 1 12.94 -19.66 -10.48
N GLU A 2 13.57 -18.52 -10.66
CA GLU A 2 12.92 -17.20 -10.75
C GLU A 2 11.88 -17.07 -11.87
N LYS A 3 12.18 -17.50 -13.10
CA LYS A 3 11.23 -17.48 -14.22
C LYS A 3 9.94 -18.27 -13.94
N ARG A 4 10.04 -19.41 -13.20
CA ARG A 4 8.90 -20.23 -12.84
C ARG A 4 8.06 -19.55 -11.77
N SER A 5 8.70 -18.99 -10.75
CA SER A 5 8.05 -18.22 -9.69
C SER A 5 7.32 -17.01 -10.24
N ARG A 6 7.98 -16.21 -11.08
CA ARG A 6 7.38 -15.06 -11.74
C ARG A 6 6.14 -15.45 -12.56
N ARG A 7 6.23 -16.51 -13.39
CA ARG A 7 5.08 -16.99 -14.19
C ARG A 7 3.91 -17.38 -13.30
N PHE A 8 4.14 -18.05 -12.19
CA PHE A 8 3.11 -18.41 -11.21
C PHE A 8 2.45 -17.15 -10.62
N VAL A 9 3.27 -16.19 -10.17
CA VAL A 9 2.77 -14.96 -9.56
C VAL A 9 1.88 -14.18 -10.53
N TYR A 10 2.33 -13.95 -11.75
CA TYR A 10 1.55 -13.20 -12.74
C TYR A 10 0.27 -13.95 -13.18
N ALA A 11 0.26 -15.28 -13.14
CA ALA A 11 -0.93 -16.07 -13.46
C ALA A 11 -2.00 -16.00 -12.35
N HIS A 12 -1.63 -15.83 -11.09
CA HIS A 12 -2.55 -15.97 -9.95
C HIS A 12 -2.87 -14.65 -9.25
N TYR A 13 -1.92 -13.72 -9.21
CA TYR A 13 -2.05 -12.49 -8.42
C TYR A 13 -2.46 -11.25 -9.24
N LEU A 14 -2.96 -11.46 -10.46
CA LEU A 14 -3.64 -10.46 -11.28
C LEU A 14 -5.14 -10.74 -11.42
N THR A 15 -5.64 -11.84 -10.84
CA THR A 15 -7.06 -12.21 -10.92
C THR A 15 -7.92 -11.27 -10.09
N ILE A 16 -9.01 -10.80 -10.68
CA ILE A 16 -10.02 -9.94 -10.06
C ILE A 16 -11.35 -10.70 -10.11
N PRO A 17 -12.08 -10.85 -8.99
CA PRO A 17 -13.42 -11.41 -8.97
C PRO A 17 -14.35 -10.64 -9.91
N GLU A 18 -15.32 -11.34 -10.50
CA GLU A 18 -16.24 -10.74 -11.46
C GLU A 18 -17.08 -9.64 -10.80
N GLU A 19 -17.55 -9.88 -9.58
CA GLU A 19 -18.37 -8.98 -8.79
C GLU A 19 -17.68 -7.62 -8.51
N THR A 20 -16.35 -7.63 -8.43
CA THR A 20 -15.57 -6.41 -8.16
C THR A 20 -15.17 -5.67 -9.44
N ARG A 21 -15.23 -6.34 -10.59
CA ARG A 21 -14.68 -5.84 -11.87
C ARG A 21 -15.39 -4.58 -12.36
N ASP A 22 -16.72 -4.56 -12.28
CA ASP A 22 -17.52 -3.42 -12.73
C ASP A 22 -17.30 -2.18 -11.86
N ALA A 23 -17.19 -2.38 -10.54
CA ALA A 23 -16.87 -1.31 -9.60
C ALA A 23 -15.52 -0.66 -9.94
N ILE A 24 -14.50 -1.47 -10.22
CA ILE A 24 -13.17 -0.98 -10.60
C ILE A 24 -13.20 -0.28 -11.95
N ALA A 25 -13.91 -0.83 -12.95
CA ALA A 25 -14.04 -0.24 -14.28
C ALA A 25 -14.68 1.15 -14.21
N SER A 26 -15.70 1.33 -13.36
CA SER A 26 -16.39 2.61 -13.17
C SER A 26 -15.48 3.72 -12.64
N LEU A 27 -14.38 3.37 -11.96
CA LEU A 27 -13.40 4.33 -11.44
C LEU A 27 -12.40 4.82 -12.51
N GLY A 28 -12.39 4.23 -13.71
CA GLY A 28 -11.51 4.61 -14.82
C GLY A 28 -10.01 4.42 -14.55
N LYS A 29 -9.63 3.61 -13.57
CA LYS A 29 -8.25 3.45 -13.06
C LYS A 29 -7.55 2.16 -13.57
N THR A 30 -8.00 1.59 -14.68
CA THR A 30 -7.74 0.19 -15.07
C THR A 30 -6.70 -0.01 -16.17
N ARG A 31 -5.97 1.03 -16.61
CA ARG A 31 -4.94 0.84 -17.64
C ARG A 31 -3.72 0.13 -17.05
N PRO A 32 -3.30 -1.02 -17.62
CA PRO A 32 -2.11 -1.73 -17.16
C PRO A 32 -0.83 -0.90 -17.30
N ALA A 33 -0.01 -0.90 -16.23
CA ALA A 33 1.30 -0.27 -16.24
C ALA A 33 2.31 -1.17 -16.97
N GLN A 34 3.02 -0.62 -17.95
CA GLN A 34 3.95 -1.35 -18.81
C GLN A 34 5.40 -1.27 -18.33
N SER A 35 5.80 -0.14 -17.76
CA SER A 35 7.15 0.11 -17.29
C SER A 35 7.25 0.16 -15.76
N LEU A 36 8.47 0.07 -15.24
CA LEU A 36 8.76 0.25 -13.82
C LEU A 36 8.30 1.62 -13.32
N ALA A 37 8.55 2.68 -14.09
CA ALA A 37 8.14 4.04 -13.77
C ALA A 37 6.61 4.16 -13.69
N GLU A 38 5.89 3.54 -14.63
CA GLU A 38 4.43 3.52 -14.62
C GLU A 38 3.88 2.73 -13.42
N LYS A 39 4.48 1.60 -13.05
CA LYS A 39 4.08 0.81 -11.87
C LYS A 39 4.25 1.64 -10.60
N ARG A 40 5.39 2.32 -10.44
CA ARG A 40 5.66 3.21 -9.32
C ARG A 40 4.63 4.34 -9.24
N ALA A 41 4.43 5.06 -10.34
CA ALA A 41 3.43 6.14 -10.42
C ALA A 41 2.00 5.64 -10.16
N ARG A 42 1.69 4.41 -10.55
CA ARG A 42 0.37 3.81 -10.30
C ARG A 42 0.13 3.52 -8.83
N ILE A 43 1.13 3.02 -8.11
CA ILE A 43 1.04 2.82 -6.65
C ILE A 43 0.75 4.14 -5.95
N ASP A 44 1.52 5.18 -6.26
CA ASP A 44 1.36 6.50 -5.66
C ASP A 44 -0.01 7.10 -5.98
N ALA A 45 -0.48 6.96 -7.23
CA ALA A 45 -1.80 7.42 -7.65
C ALA A 45 -2.95 6.66 -6.95
N ILE A 46 -2.83 5.35 -6.72
CA ILE A 46 -3.84 4.57 -6.01
C ILE A 46 -3.84 4.95 -4.52
N ARG A 47 -2.68 5.10 -3.89
CA ARG A 47 -2.56 5.57 -2.50
C ARG A 47 -3.24 6.92 -2.33
N HIS A 48 -2.86 7.90 -3.12
CA HIS A 48 -3.45 9.23 -3.09
C HIS A 48 -4.97 9.23 -3.36
N PHE A 49 -5.42 8.40 -4.29
CA PHE A 49 -6.86 8.24 -4.58
C PHE A 49 -7.62 7.71 -3.36
N LEU A 50 -7.11 6.69 -2.68
CA LEU A 50 -7.73 6.13 -1.48
C LEU A 50 -7.71 7.13 -0.32
N GLU A 51 -6.61 7.82 -0.09
CA GLU A 51 -6.49 8.85 0.94
C GLU A 51 -7.46 10.01 0.74
N THR A 52 -7.64 10.44 -0.50
CA THR A 52 -8.46 11.64 -0.81
C THR A 52 -9.95 11.35 -0.85
N ASN A 53 -10.36 10.14 -1.26
CA ASN A 53 -11.77 9.87 -1.55
C ASN A 53 -12.44 8.96 -0.53
N TYR A 54 -11.71 8.40 0.43
CA TYR A 54 -12.22 7.44 1.40
C TYR A 54 -11.86 7.86 2.83
N THR A 55 -12.71 7.52 3.77
CA THR A 55 -12.53 7.86 5.19
C THR A 55 -12.13 6.64 5.99
N TYR A 56 -11.00 6.74 6.71
CA TYR A 56 -10.64 5.72 7.69
C TYR A 56 -11.53 5.81 8.92
N THR A 57 -12.14 4.69 9.31
CA THR A 57 -12.92 4.57 10.56
C THR A 57 -12.92 3.14 11.03
N LYS A 58 -12.81 2.92 12.34
CA LYS A 58 -12.97 1.59 12.96
C LYS A 58 -14.43 1.13 13.04
N ASN A 59 -15.40 2.01 12.73
CA ASN A 59 -16.83 1.71 12.72
C ASN A 59 -17.47 2.10 11.37
N PRO A 60 -17.15 1.39 10.26
CA PRO A 60 -17.65 1.71 8.93
C PRO A 60 -19.11 1.29 8.66
N GLY A 61 -19.76 0.65 9.62
CA GLY A 61 -21.03 -0.03 9.39
C GLY A 61 -20.84 -1.44 8.79
N ARG A 62 -21.95 -2.05 8.36
CA ARG A 62 -21.95 -3.38 7.73
C ARG A 62 -22.19 -3.27 6.24
N THR A 63 -21.49 -4.09 5.47
CA THR A 63 -21.82 -4.30 4.06
C THR A 63 -23.18 -5.00 3.98
N PRO A 64 -24.11 -4.52 3.14
CA PRO A 64 -25.37 -5.24 2.87
C PRO A 64 -25.09 -6.66 2.39
N ALA A 65 -25.95 -7.61 2.78
CA ALA A 65 -25.72 -9.04 2.51
C ALA A 65 -25.77 -9.41 1.00
N ASP A 66 -26.40 -8.58 0.19
CA ASP A 66 -26.54 -8.71 -1.25
C ASP A 66 -25.43 -7.99 -2.06
N LYS A 67 -24.45 -7.38 -1.37
CA LYS A 67 -23.38 -6.62 -2.02
C LYS A 67 -22.00 -7.23 -1.77
N ASP A 68 -21.16 -7.16 -2.81
CA ASP A 68 -19.74 -7.45 -2.67
C ASP A 68 -19.07 -6.40 -1.79
N PHE A 69 -18.24 -6.85 -0.85
CA PHE A 69 -17.59 -6.01 0.14
C PHE A 69 -16.73 -4.91 -0.48
N ILE A 70 -15.92 -5.27 -1.49
CA ILE A 70 -14.98 -4.34 -2.11
C ILE A 70 -15.74 -3.35 -3.02
N SER A 71 -16.70 -3.84 -3.79
CA SER A 71 -17.55 -3.00 -4.62
C SER A 71 -18.32 -1.97 -3.80
N TYR A 72 -18.93 -2.40 -2.70
CA TYR A 72 -19.64 -1.51 -1.78
C TYR A 72 -18.73 -0.46 -1.15
N PHE A 73 -17.53 -0.87 -0.73
CA PHE A 73 -16.54 0.09 -0.20
C PHE A 73 -16.13 1.11 -1.27
N LEU A 74 -15.81 0.66 -2.49
CA LEU A 74 -15.31 1.52 -3.55
C LEU A 74 -16.35 2.50 -4.10
N THR A 75 -17.61 2.10 -4.19
CA THR A 75 -18.63 2.89 -4.91
C THR A 75 -19.64 3.58 -4.01
N GLU A 76 -19.90 3.07 -2.81
CA GLU A 76 -20.99 3.54 -1.96
C GLU A 76 -20.54 4.02 -0.59
N SER A 77 -20.07 3.12 0.30
CA SER A 77 -19.78 3.47 1.69
C SER A 77 -18.63 4.44 1.84
N ARG A 78 -17.56 4.25 1.08
CA ARG A 78 -16.30 5.03 1.14
C ARG A 78 -15.73 5.19 2.55
N LYS A 79 -16.13 4.30 3.45
CA LYS A 79 -15.70 4.26 4.86
C LYS A 79 -15.21 2.88 5.21
N GLY A 80 -14.04 2.78 5.82
CA GLY A 80 -13.44 1.51 6.15
C GLY A 80 -12.23 1.63 7.07
N TYR A 81 -11.64 0.49 7.40
CA TYR A 81 -10.39 0.37 8.15
C TYR A 81 -9.35 -0.41 7.31
N CYS A 82 -8.22 -0.72 7.87
CA CYS A 82 -7.09 -1.32 7.13
C CYS A 82 -7.50 -2.47 6.18
N THR A 83 -8.40 -3.36 6.61
CA THR A 83 -8.92 -4.44 5.75
C THR A 83 -9.60 -3.92 4.48
N SER A 84 -10.43 -2.88 4.59
CA SER A 84 -11.14 -2.30 3.44
C SER A 84 -10.16 -1.66 2.46
N PHE A 85 -9.23 -0.87 2.97
CA PHE A 85 -8.21 -0.20 2.17
C PHE A 85 -7.27 -1.19 1.49
N ALA A 86 -6.75 -2.16 2.24
CA ALA A 86 -5.86 -3.18 1.69
C ALA A 86 -6.56 -4.04 0.62
N SER A 87 -7.80 -4.49 0.87
CA SER A 87 -8.56 -5.30 -0.10
C SER A 87 -8.86 -4.53 -1.39
N ALA A 88 -9.33 -3.29 -1.27
CA ALA A 88 -9.60 -2.44 -2.43
C ALA A 88 -8.32 -2.13 -3.21
N ALA A 89 -7.23 -1.80 -2.52
CA ALA A 89 -5.94 -1.52 -3.14
C ALA A 89 -5.39 -2.74 -3.91
N VAL A 90 -5.50 -3.95 -3.36
CA VAL A 90 -5.12 -5.19 -4.07
C VAL A 90 -5.86 -5.29 -5.39
N MET A 91 -7.17 -5.03 -5.44
CA MET A 91 -7.95 -5.12 -6.67
C MET A 91 -7.59 -4.03 -7.68
N LEU A 92 -7.37 -2.79 -7.22
CA LEU A 92 -6.94 -1.68 -8.08
C LEU A 92 -5.53 -1.90 -8.66
N LEU A 93 -4.62 -2.46 -7.88
CA LEU A 93 -3.27 -2.82 -8.34
C LEU A 93 -3.31 -3.95 -9.36
N ARG A 94 -4.10 -5.00 -9.12
CA ARG A 94 -4.31 -6.11 -10.07
C ARG A 94 -4.88 -5.62 -11.38
N ALA A 95 -5.87 -4.74 -11.34
CA ALA A 95 -6.46 -4.10 -12.52
C ALA A 95 -5.43 -3.26 -13.30
N SER A 96 -4.44 -2.74 -12.59
CA SER A 96 -3.32 -1.98 -13.17
C SER A 96 -2.15 -2.86 -13.63
N GLY A 97 -2.30 -4.19 -13.65
CA GLY A 97 -1.26 -5.12 -14.09
C GLY A 97 -0.11 -5.30 -13.09
N ILE A 98 -0.31 -4.91 -11.85
CA ILE A 98 0.65 -5.08 -10.75
C ILE A 98 0.20 -6.25 -9.89
N PRO A 99 0.95 -7.38 -9.87
CA PRO A 99 0.58 -8.50 -9.01
C PRO A 99 0.62 -8.08 -7.54
N ALA A 100 -0.51 -8.28 -6.86
CA ALA A 100 -0.69 -7.86 -5.48
C ALA A 100 -1.43 -8.91 -4.66
N ARG A 101 -1.12 -8.96 -3.36
CA ARG A 101 -1.81 -9.82 -2.40
C ARG A 101 -2.16 -9.07 -1.11
N TYR A 102 -3.22 -9.50 -0.49
CA TYR A 102 -3.62 -9.08 0.84
C TYR A 102 -2.74 -9.79 1.87
N ALA A 103 -2.24 -9.05 2.83
CA ALA A 103 -1.51 -9.56 3.97
C ALA A 103 -2.16 -9.08 5.27
N VAL A 104 -2.11 -9.90 6.29
CA VAL A 104 -2.60 -9.60 7.63
C VAL A 104 -1.62 -10.11 8.67
N GLY A 105 -1.47 -9.36 9.74
CA GLY A 105 -0.54 -9.72 10.81
C GLY A 105 -0.54 -8.66 11.90
N LEU A 106 0.59 -8.55 12.56
CA LEU A 106 0.83 -7.59 13.62
C LEU A 106 1.88 -6.58 13.13
N SER A 107 1.54 -5.31 13.16
CA SER A 107 2.43 -4.22 12.76
C SER A 107 2.94 -3.50 13.99
N VAL A 108 4.25 -3.44 14.12
CA VAL A 108 4.95 -2.72 15.18
C VAL A 108 5.58 -1.49 14.53
N ASP A 109 5.25 -0.32 15.00
CA ASP A 109 5.79 0.92 14.50
C ASP A 109 7.02 1.41 15.30
N ARG A 110 7.57 2.55 14.87
CA ARG A 110 8.74 3.11 15.52
C ARG A 110 8.45 3.59 16.95
N GLU A 111 7.25 4.10 17.20
CA GLU A 111 6.83 4.60 18.51
C GLU A 111 6.69 3.45 19.51
N ASP A 112 6.14 2.32 19.08
CA ASP A 112 6.08 1.09 19.88
C ASP A 112 7.48 0.64 20.34
N LEU A 113 8.46 0.67 19.43
CA LEU A 113 9.83 0.29 19.74
C LEU A 113 10.52 1.30 20.67
N GLN A 114 10.31 2.59 20.49
CA GLN A 114 10.88 3.63 21.34
C GLN A 114 10.35 3.59 22.77
N ASN A 115 9.08 3.22 22.94
CA ASN A 115 8.41 3.14 24.24
C ASN A 115 8.58 1.76 24.91
N ALA A 116 9.14 0.76 24.22
CA ALA A 116 9.33 -0.57 24.75
C ALA A 116 10.41 -0.58 25.87
N PRO A 117 10.13 -1.15 27.05
CA PRO A 117 11.09 -1.20 28.14
C PRO A 117 12.32 -2.04 27.77
N LEU A 118 13.49 -1.64 28.30
CA LEU A 118 14.71 -2.43 28.16
C LEU A 118 14.72 -3.60 29.14
N THR A 119 15.11 -4.77 28.65
CA THR A 119 15.42 -5.93 29.48
C THR A 119 16.76 -5.74 30.19
N LYS A 120 17.08 -6.64 31.11
CA LYS A 120 18.38 -6.66 31.79
C LYS A 120 19.57 -6.85 30.83
N GLU A 121 19.30 -7.48 29.68
CA GLU A 121 20.27 -7.75 28.61
C GLU A 121 20.37 -6.56 27.62
N GLY A 122 19.65 -5.47 27.84
CA GLY A 122 19.66 -4.28 26.96
C GLY A 122 18.85 -4.42 25.68
N LEU A 123 17.92 -5.38 25.63
CA LEU A 123 16.99 -5.56 24.50
C LEU A 123 15.67 -4.86 24.77
N HIS A 124 14.99 -4.37 23.76
CA HIS A 124 13.63 -3.86 23.90
C HIS A 124 12.63 -5.01 24.00
N ALA A 125 11.82 -5.01 25.07
CA ALA A 125 10.75 -5.99 25.27
C ALA A 125 9.41 -5.38 24.85
N LEU A 126 8.86 -5.80 23.73
CA LEU A 126 7.58 -5.35 23.22
C LEU A 126 6.50 -6.40 23.47
N SER A 127 5.38 -5.98 24.08
CA SER A 127 4.18 -6.79 24.19
C SER A 127 3.27 -6.49 23.01
N VAL A 128 3.15 -7.44 22.10
CA VAL A 128 2.31 -7.34 20.90
C VAL A 128 0.93 -7.92 21.19
N ASN A 129 -0.12 -7.17 20.90
CA ASN A 129 -1.52 -7.53 21.18
C ASN A 129 -2.44 -7.08 20.03
N ASP A 130 -3.76 -7.19 20.20
CA ASP A 130 -4.76 -6.89 19.16
C ASP A 130 -4.73 -5.45 18.63
N HIS A 131 -4.16 -4.50 19.38
CA HIS A 131 -3.98 -3.12 18.90
C HIS A 131 -2.99 -3.03 17.75
N HIS A 132 -2.08 -4.00 17.65
CA HIS A 132 -1.10 -4.11 16.58
C HIS A 132 -1.65 -4.87 15.35
N ALA A 133 -2.88 -5.42 15.43
CA ALA A 133 -3.49 -6.11 14.31
C ALA A 133 -3.65 -5.16 13.10
N HIS A 134 -3.12 -5.58 11.97
CA HIS A 134 -3.09 -4.76 10.76
C HIS A 134 -3.25 -5.61 9.51
N ALA A 135 -3.79 -4.97 8.47
CA ALA A 135 -3.86 -5.52 7.13
C ALA A 135 -3.21 -4.54 6.15
N TRP A 136 -2.37 -5.07 5.26
CA TRP A 136 -1.66 -4.29 4.25
C TRP A 136 -1.62 -4.99 2.91
N VAL A 137 -1.04 -4.34 1.93
CA VAL A 137 -0.81 -4.90 0.60
C VAL A 137 0.63 -5.37 0.49
N GLU A 138 0.85 -6.48 -0.18
CA GLU A 138 2.16 -6.78 -0.74
C GLU A 138 2.08 -6.82 -2.27
N VAL A 139 3.05 -6.17 -2.92
CA VAL A 139 3.21 -6.19 -4.37
C VAL A 139 4.43 -7.00 -4.77
N TYR A 140 4.34 -7.66 -5.91
CA TYR A 140 5.47 -8.41 -6.43
C TYR A 140 6.34 -7.53 -7.33
N VAL A 141 7.61 -7.42 -6.95
CA VAL A 141 8.64 -6.70 -7.71
C VAL A 141 9.58 -7.73 -8.34
N ASP A 142 9.65 -7.73 -9.66
CA ASP A 142 10.52 -8.66 -10.40
C ASP A 142 11.97 -8.55 -9.90
N GLY A 143 12.58 -9.69 -9.58
CA GLY A 143 13.93 -9.76 -9.02
C GLY A 143 14.04 -9.53 -7.50
N LEU A 144 13.04 -8.93 -6.86
CA LEU A 144 13.05 -8.64 -5.42
C LEU A 144 12.00 -9.44 -4.63
N GLY A 145 10.98 -9.99 -5.31
CA GLY A 145 9.90 -10.75 -4.67
C GLY A 145 8.78 -9.87 -4.10
N TRP A 146 8.09 -10.37 -3.08
CA TRP A 146 6.99 -9.68 -2.41
C TRP A 146 7.52 -8.57 -1.51
N ARG A 147 6.95 -7.38 -1.66
CA ARG A 147 7.34 -6.18 -0.90
C ARG A 147 6.09 -5.55 -0.29
N PRO A 148 6.13 -5.17 0.99
CA PRO A 148 5.02 -4.46 1.62
C PRO A 148 4.74 -3.13 0.92
N CYS A 149 3.48 -2.74 0.95
CA CYS A 149 2.98 -1.52 0.32
C CYS A 149 1.78 -1.03 1.12
N GLU A 150 1.99 -0.03 1.96
CA GLU A 150 0.91 0.52 2.78
C GLU A 150 -0.05 1.37 1.95
N MET A 151 -1.34 1.14 2.14
CA MET A 151 -2.43 1.84 1.43
C MET A 151 -3.48 2.42 2.38
N THR A 152 -3.27 2.27 3.70
CA THR A 152 -4.17 2.80 4.73
C THR A 152 -3.81 4.25 5.03
N PRO A 153 -4.76 5.20 4.97
CA PRO A 153 -4.52 6.59 5.30
C PRO A 153 -3.98 6.79 6.72
N GLY A 154 -3.06 7.74 6.88
CA GLY A 154 -2.48 8.10 8.17
C GLY A 154 -1.43 7.13 8.71
N ARG A 155 -1.07 6.11 7.95
CA ARG A 155 0.11 5.30 8.22
C ARG A 155 1.28 5.80 7.39
N GLU A 156 2.21 6.46 8.06
CA GLU A 156 3.43 6.97 7.45
C GLU A 156 4.52 5.90 7.41
N GLY A 157 5.43 6.02 6.45
CA GLY A 157 6.76 5.40 6.52
C GLY A 157 7.05 4.28 5.55
N GLU A 158 6.13 3.81 4.73
CA GLU A 158 6.47 2.86 3.68
C GLU A 158 6.71 3.56 2.35
N GLU A 159 7.99 3.57 1.94
CA GLU A 159 8.38 4.01 0.61
C GLU A 159 7.70 3.14 -0.46
N ASN A 160 7.55 3.72 -1.65
CA ASN A 160 7.06 2.97 -2.80
C ASN A 160 7.98 1.76 -3.06
N PRO A 161 7.48 0.52 -3.05
CA PRO A 161 8.30 -0.70 -3.12
C PRO A 161 9.05 -0.89 -4.45
N PHE A 162 8.63 -0.16 -5.49
CA PHE A 162 9.37 -0.16 -6.76
C PHE A 162 10.55 0.81 -6.69
N PRO A 163 11.76 0.41 -7.12
CA PRO A 163 12.93 1.27 -7.11
C PRO A 163 12.74 2.50 -8.01
N ILE A 164 13.41 3.59 -7.65
CA ILE A 164 13.41 4.82 -8.47
C ILE A 164 14.14 4.51 -9.78
N PRO A 165 13.53 4.80 -10.94
CA PRO A 165 14.17 4.62 -12.23
C PRO A 165 15.48 5.43 -12.33
N PRO A 166 16.52 4.91 -12.99
CA PRO A 166 17.84 5.55 -13.05
C PRO A 166 17.85 6.98 -13.63
N ASP A 167 16.91 7.28 -14.50
CA ASP A 167 16.72 8.60 -15.11
C ASP A 167 16.22 9.67 -14.12
N LYS A 168 15.53 9.28 -13.05
CA LYS A 168 15.05 10.18 -12.00
C LYS A 168 16.04 10.33 -10.83
N GLN A 169 16.92 9.36 -10.62
CA GLN A 169 17.91 9.42 -9.53
C GLN A 169 18.89 10.60 -9.68
N LYS A 170 19.15 11.07 -10.91
CA LYS A 170 20.05 12.20 -11.16
C LYS A 170 19.47 13.56 -10.74
N ASN A 171 18.15 13.71 -10.65
CA ASN A 171 17.51 14.98 -10.31
C ASN A 171 17.34 15.19 -8.79
N GLU A 172 17.35 14.13 -7.99
CA GLU A 172 17.23 14.23 -6.52
C GLU A 172 18.58 14.53 -5.85
N GLN A 173 19.70 14.22 -6.51
CA GLN A 173 21.06 14.50 -6.00
C GLN A 173 21.60 15.88 -6.39
N GLY A 174 20.84 16.69 -7.14
CA GLY A 174 21.26 17.95 -7.70
C GLY A 174 20.61 19.22 -7.16
N ALA A 175 19.84 19.17 -6.08
CA ALA A 175 19.32 20.37 -5.43
C ALA A 175 20.42 20.94 -4.50
N PRO A 176 21.02 22.11 -4.80
CA PRO A 176 21.97 22.73 -3.88
C PRO A 176 21.24 23.16 -2.61
N ASP A 177 21.81 22.84 -1.44
CA ASP A 177 21.43 23.41 -0.16
C ASP A 177 21.33 24.95 -0.31
N LYS A 178 20.16 25.50 -0.02
CA LYS A 178 20.01 26.95 0.06
C LYS A 178 20.88 27.44 1.21
N PRO A 179 21.74 28.43 0.99
CA PRO A 179 22.49 29.03 2.10
C PRO A 179 21.51 29.67 3.10
N ALA A 180 21.74 29.38 4.36
CA ALA A 180 21.06 30.02 5.47
C ALA A 180 21.30 31.53 5.37
N ASP A 181 20.24 32.32 5.24
CA ASP A 181 20.30 33.79 5.35
C ASP A 181 20.77 34.16 6.76
N GLU A 182 22.00 34.59 6.86
CA GLU A 182 22.49 35.38 7.98
C GLU A 182 21.71 36.69 8.05
N LYS A 183 20.76 36.79 8.97
CA LYS A 183 20.28 38.07 9.45
C LYS A 183 21.05 38.45 10.70
N ASN A 184 22.07 39.27 10.49
CA ASN A 184 22.61 40.14 11.53
C ASN A 184 22.74 41.57 10.96
N ALA A 185 22.03 42.46 11.57
CA ALA A 185 22.34 43.82 11.97
C ALA A 185 21.03 44.59 12.10
#